data_3176ec16a67ebb96bd34b92ab5132a9d
#
_entry.id   3176ec16a67ebb96bd34b92ab5132a9d
#
_cell.length_a   1.000
_cell.length_b   1.000
_cell.length_c   1.000
_cell.angle_alpha   90.00
_cell.angle_beta   90.00
_cell.angle_gamma   90.00
#
_symmetry.space_group_name_H-M   'P 1'
#
loop_
_entity.id
_entity.type
_entity.pdbx_description
1 polymer ?
#
loop_
_entity_poly.entity_id
_entity_poly.type
_entity_poly.pdbx_seq_one_letter_code
_entity_poly.pdbx_strand_id
1 'polypeptide(L)'
;MKRDTNDGFIMRPKVDFCFKELMEDAEVRRGFIAAVLHILPEEVVESTLLPTHLRTRYEEDKLGILDVRVLLAGGTQIDIEIQVSPFPLWPERSLFYLSKMFTDQLEKGKGYEILEKCVHIGILDFILFDAEKTFYSCYHMREDTSHHLYTDKLEVHILELPKLNRYQYPETELLNWAKFMNAERQEEFEEMAEKDKYIEKAYEALKNISADDEKRLEYEAREKALRDHNYLMKSNWEAGLEAGRKAGEKIGISKGMEQGESRVNRLVQILIANSRTDEIERAVSDKVYQNKLFMEFKL
;
A
#
# COMPACT_ATOMS: atom_id res chain seq x y z
N MET A 1 -12.88 27.86 26.14
CA MET A 1 -13.77 26.84 26.69
C MET A 1 -12.98 25.58 26.74
N LYS A 2 -12.50 25.13 27.91
CA LYS A 2 -11.78 23.85 28.02
C LYS A 2 -12.77 22.75 27.69
N ARG A 3 -12.48 21.94 26.67
CA ARG A 3 -13.25 20.71 26.42
C ARG A 3 -13.09 19.80 27.64
N ASP A 4 -14.16 19.08 28.00
CA ASP A 4 -14.08 18.05 29.04
C ASP A 4 -13.09 16.99 28.59
N THR A 5 -11.97 16.86 29.30
CA THR A 5 -10.86 15.94 28.98
C THR A 5 -11.21 14.47 29.21
N ASN A 6 -12.48 14.16 29.49
CA ASN A 6 -12.95 12.81 29.83
C ASN A 6 -14.00 12.27 28.85
N ASP A 7 -13.86 12.57 27.54
CA ASP A 7 -14.79 12.12 26.53
C ASP A 7 -14.50 10.71 25.96
N GLY A 8 -13.52 10.00 26.53
CA GLY A 8 -13.10 8.66 26.08
C GLY A 8 -12.45 8.66 24.69
N PHE A 9 -12.07 9.84 24.18
CA PHE A 9 -11.39 9.95 22.89
C PHE A 9 -9.96 9.38 22.99
N ILE A 10 -9.63 8.49 22.06
CA ILE A 10 -8.28 7.99 21.86
C ILE A 10 -7.92 8.06 20.38
N MET A 11 -6.71 8.54 20.07
CA MET A 11 -6.20 8.60 18.70
C MET A 11 -5.90 7.21 18.18
N ARG A 12 -6.01 7.03 16.86
CA ARG A 12 -5.64 5.76 16.20
C ARG A 12 -4.15 5.77 15.87
N PRO A 13 -3.36 4.80 16.34
CA PRO A 13 -1.91 4.74 16.10
C PRO A 13 -1.53 4.71 14.62
N LYS A 14 -2.39 4.15 13.75
CA LYS A 14 -2.14 4.07 12.29
C LYS A 14 -2.27 5.40 11.55
N VAL A 15 -2.71 6.49 12.18
CA VAL A 15 -2.65 7.83 11.59
C VAL A 15 -1.22 8.35 11.70
N ASP A 16 -0.65 8.80 10.59
CA ASP A 16 0.77 9.16 10.45
C ASP A 16 1.28 10.11 11.53
N PHE A 17 0.49 11.12 11.89
CA PHE A 17 0.79 12.04 12.99
C PHE A 17 0.93 11.29 14.33
N CYS A 18 -0.08 10.48 14.67
CA CYS A 18 -0.09 9.75 15.95
C CYS A 18 1.07 8.74 16.01
N PHE A 19 1.34 8.04 14.90
CA PHE A 19 2.45 7.11 14.78
C PHE A 19 3.81 7.80 15.04
N LYS A 20 4.05 8.95 14.41
CA LYS A 20 5.28 9.74 14.60
C LYS A 20 5.45 10.16 16.04
N GLU A 21 4.40 10.67 16.66
CA GLU A 21 4.40 11.05 18.07
C GLU A 21 4.72 9.87 19.02
N LEU A 22 4.17 8.68 18.74
CA LEU A 22 4.49 7.47 19.51
C LEU A 22 5.96 7.07 19.35
N MET A 23 6.52 7.22 18.14
CA MET A 23 7.91 6.88 17.86
C MET A 23 8.91 7.89 18.43
N GLU A 24 8.49 9.04 18.95
CA GLU A 24 9.34 9.96 19.72
C GLU A 24 9.78 9.34 21.08
N ASP A 25 8.95 8.49 21.69
CA ASP A 25 9.31 7.79 22.91
C ASP A 25 10.32 6.66 22.63
N ALA A 26 11.48 6.70 23.27
CA ALA A 26 12.57 5.75 23.04
C ALA A 26 12.22 4.31 23.46
N GLU A 27 11.42 4.12 24.50
CA GLU A 27 11.01 2.79 24.96
C GLU A 27 9.95 2.18 24.05
N VAL A 28 8.99 2.99 23.57
CA VAL A 28 8.01 2.58 22.56
C VAL A 28 8.73 2.14 21.29
N ARG A 29 9.66 2.96 20.82
CA ARG A 29 10.47 2.70 19.61
C ARG A 29 11.33 1.44 19.79
N ARG A 30 11.94 1.24 20.95
CA ARG A 30 12.72 0.05 21.31
C ARG A 30 11.87 -1.21 21.20
N GLY A 31 10.72 -1.24 21.86
CA GLY A 31 9.82 -2.41 21.86
C GLY A 31 9.32 -2.75 20.47
N PHE A 32 8.89 -1.74 19.70
CA PHE A 32 8.42 -1.94 18.33
C PHE A 32 9.51 -2.50 17.40
N ILE A 33 10.69 -1.87 17.38
CA ILE A 33 11.81 -2.31 16.53
C ILE A 33 12.25 -3.72 16.90
N ALA A 34 12.39 -4.03 18.20
CA ALA A 34 12.77 -5.35 18.65
C ALA A 34 11.78 -6.43 18.19
N ALA A 35 10.47 -6.17 18.30
CA ALA A 35 9.43 -7.08 17.85
C ALA A 35 9.47 -7.32 16.33
N VAL A 36 9.68 -6.27 15.53
CA VAL A 36 9.75 -6.40 14.05
C VAL A 36 11.00 -7.13 13.59
N LEU A 37 12.15 -6.84 14.20
CA LEU A 37 13.44 -7.45 13.85
C LEU A 37 13.66 -8.83 14.50
N HIS A 38 12.73 -9.28 15.35
CA HIS A 38 12.83 -10.53 16.11
C HIS A 38 14.12 -10.63 16.93
N ILE A 39 14.51 -9.51 17.59
CA ILE A 39 15.65 -9.42 18.50
C ILE A 39 15.17 -9.06 19.89
N LEU A 40 16.03 -9.24 20.91
CA LEU A 40 15.68 -8.83 22.26
C LEU A 40 15.66 -7.29 22.37
N PRO A 41 14.73 -6.69 23.13
CA PRO A 41 14.69 -5.24 23.32
C PRO A 41 16.00 -4.67 23.89
N GLU A 42 16.76 -5.45 24.65
CA GLU A 42 18.07 -5.11 25.17
C GLU A 42 19.15 -4.98 24.09
N GLU A 43 18.96 -5.60 22.94
CA GLU A 43 19.85 -5.48 21.78
C GLU A 43 19.62 -4.16 21.02
N VAL A 44 18.46 -3.52 21.20
CA VAL A 44 18.20 -2.15 20.75
C VAL A 44 18.74 -1.17 21.79
N VAL A 45 20.07 -1.12 21.94
CA VAL A 45 20.77 -0.38 23.01
C VAL A 45 20.49 1.12 22.90
N GLU A 46 20.65 1.69 21.72
CA GLU A 46 20.38 3.09 21.43
C GLU A 46 19.60 3.21 20.12
N SER A 47 18.60 4.06 20.12
CA SER A 47 17.83 4.38 18.92
C SER A 47 17.71 5.90 18.81
N THR A 48 18.46 6.48 17.86
CA THR A 48 18.47 7.93 17.62
C THR A 48 17.58 8.24 16.43
N LEU A 49 16.65 9.17 16.60
CA LEU A 49 15.88 9.70 15.47
C LEU A 49 16.76 10.54 14.57
N LEU A 50 16.71 10.28 13.28
CA LEU A 50 17.42 11.04 12.26
C LEU A 50 16.45 11.97 11.50
N PRO A 51 16.97 13.03 10.86
CA PRO A 51 16.16 13.82 9.95
C PRO A 51 15.52 12.93 8.87
N THR A 52 14.23 13.12 8.64
CA THR A 52 13.42 12.30 7.70
C THR A 52 13.67 12.64 6.24
N HIS A 53 14.27 13.80 5.95
CA HIS A 53 14.64 14.18 4.59
C HIS A 53 15.92 13.46 4.16
N LEU A 54 15.82 12.68 3.09
CA LEU A 54 16.98 12.06 2.46
C LEU A 54 17.70 13.09 1.60
N ARG A 55 19.04 12.99 1.54
CA ARG A 55 19.87 13.94 0.77
C ARG A 55 19.50 13.93 -0.71
N THR A 56 19.33 15.10 -1.30
CA THR A 56 19.30 15.30 -2.76
C THR A 56 20.68 15.72 -3.22
N ARG A 57 21.19 15.10 -4.28
CA ARG A 57 22.48 15.47 -4.88
C ARG A 57 22.31 16.59 -5.92
N TYR A 58 21.12 16.68 -6.51
CA TYR A 58 20.74 17.67 -7.51
C TYR A 58 19.36 18.23 -7.16
N GLU A 59 19.08 19.48 -7.58
CA GLU A 59 17.76 20.11 -7.35
C GLU A 59 16.60 19.36 -7.99
N GLU A 60 16.88 18.61 -9.06
CA GLU A 60 15.88 17.79 -9.80
C GLU A 60 15.65 16.41 -9.20
N ASP A 61 16.44 16.01 -8.19
CA ASP A 61 16.29 14.72 -7.53
C ASP A 61 14.93 14.62 -6.82
N LYS A 62 14.28 13.46 -6.96
CA LYS A 62 13.05 13.20 -6.19
C LYS A 62 13.39 13.28 -4.70
N LEU A 63 12.71 14.19 -4.00
CA LEU A 63 12.84 14.33 -2.56
C LEU A 63 12.29 13.08 -1.87
N GLY A 64 13.13 12.37 -1.14
CA GLY A 64 12.71 11.28 -0.25
C GLY A 64 12.41 11.86 1.12
N ILE A 65 11.16 11.75 1.56
CA ILE A 65 10.73 12.11 2.91
C ILE A 65 10.20 10.83 3.55
N LEU A 66 10.84 10.43 4.64
CA LEU A 66 10.48 9.24 5.43
C LEU A 66 9.55 9.65 6.57
N ASP A 67 8.76 8.70 7.08
CA ASP A 67 7.92 8.99 8.24
C ASP A 67 8.74 9.01 9.53
N VAL A 68 9.47 7.94 9.81
CA VAL A 68 10.36 7.83 10.97
C VAL A 68 11.68 7.20 10.54
N ARG A 69 12.80 7.87 10.83
CA ARG A 69 14.13 7.34 10.51
C ARG A 69 14.94 7.18 11.80
N VAL A 70 15.48 5.98 11.98
CA VAL A 70 16.18 5.60 13.20
C VAL A 70 17.59 5.11 12.88
N LEU A 71 18.56 5.49 13.72
CA LEU A 71 19.92 4.96 13.74
C LEU A 71 20.12 4.15 15.02
N LEU A 72 20.50 2.89 14.89
CA LEU A 72 20.89 2.05 16.01
C LEU A 72 22.39 2.19 16.31
N ALA A 73 22.80 1.85 17.54
CA ALA A 73 24.19 1.92 18.03
C ALA A 73 25.20 1.20 17.12
N GLY A 74 24.78 0.12 16.44
CA GLY A 74 25.62 -0.63 15.48
C GLY A 74 25.69 -0.05 14.08
N GLY A 75 25.17 1.18 13.86
CA GLY A 75 25.17 1.82 12.53
C GLY A 75 24.00 1.43 11.62
N THR A 76 23.20 0.44 12.02
CA THR A 76 21.99 0.05 11.26
C THR A 76 21.02 1.22 11.17
N GLN A 77 20.59 1.54 9.95
CA GLN A 77 19.57 2.56 9.70
C GLN A 77 18.23 1.90 9.42
N ILE A 78 17.19 2.40 10.06
CA ILE A 78 15.82 1.89 9.91
C ILE A 78 14.94 3.02 9.44
N ASP A 79 14.17 2.76 8.39
CA ASP A 79 13.05 3.57 7.92
C ASP A 79 11.75 2.86 8.30
N ILE A 80 10.85 3.57 8.98
CA ILE A 80 9.55 3.04 9.36
C ILE A 80 8.49 3.93 8.72
N GLU A 81 7.68 3.36 7.82
CA GLU A 81 6.62 4.05 7.11
C GLU A 81 5.26 3.45 7.41
N ILE A 82 4.27 4.30 7.64
CA ILE A 82 2.88 3.90 7.79
C ILE A 82 2.04 4.41 6.62
N GLN A 83 1.37 3.51 5.91
CA GLN A 83 0.59 3.85 4.72
C GLN A 83 -0.85 3.37 4.86
N VAL A 84 -1.78 4.32 4.97
CA VAL A 84 -3.21 4.03 5.20
C VAL A 84 -3.97 3.85 3.89
N SER A 85 -3.59 4.57 2.83
CA SER A 85 -4.26 4.47 1.53
C SER A 85 -3.52 3.50 0.61
N PRO A 86 -4.25 2.65 -0.14
CA PRO A 86 -3.63 1.73 -1.10
C PRO A 86 -2.71 2.45 -2.07
N PHE A 87 -1.51 1.93 -2.22
CA PHE A 87 -0.50 2.43 -3.15
C PHE A 87 0.09 1.28 -3.96
N PRO A 88 -0.34 1.09 -5.23
CA PRO A 88 0.06 -0.06 -6.06
C PRO A 88 1.56 -0.16 -6.31
N LEU A 89 2.29 0.96 -6.29
CA LEU A 89 3.74 1.02 -6.48
C LEU A 89 4.50 1.03 -5.14
N TRP A 90 3.92 0.43 -4.10
CA TRP A 90 4.57 0.33 -2.79
C TRP A 90 5.93 -0.39 -2.83
N PRO A 91 6.06 -1.53 -3.53
CA PRO A 91 7.36 -2.22 -3.64
C PRO A 91 8.46 -1.33 -4.23
N GLU A 92 8.15 -0.59 -5.30
CA GLU A 92 9.11 0.31 -5.94
C GLU A 92 9.47 1.48 -5.02
N ARG A 93 8.49 2.02 -4.29
CA ARG A 93 8.72 3.11 -3.32
C ARG A 93 9.60 2.66 -2.17
N SER A 94 9.32 1.53 -1.56
CA SER A 94 10.10 0.99 -0.45
C SER A 94 11.54 0.70 -0.85
N LEU A 95 11.74 0.08 -2.04
CA LEU A 95 13.07 -0.15 -2.60
C LEU A 95 13.82 1.14 -2.92
N PHE A 96 13.13 2.17 -3.42
CA PHE A 96 13.74 3.47 -3.69
C PHE A 96 14.29 4.10 -2.39
N TYR A 97 13.49 4.13 -1.31
CA TYR A 97 13.93 4.71 -0.04
C TYR A 97 15.04 3.90 0.62
N LEU A 98 14.91 2.58 0.64
CA LEU A 98 15.93 1.68 1.17
C LEU A 98 17.26 1.85 0.44
N SER A 99 17.24 1.87 -0.91
CA SER A 99 18.42 2.05 -1.74
C SER A 99 19.06 3.42 -1.53
N LYS A 100 18.23 4.45 -1.38
CA LYS A 100 18.70 5.82 -1.13
C LYS A 100 19.37 5.94 0.23
N MET A 101 18.78 5.39 1.29
CA MET A 101 19.42 5.33 2.62
C MET A 101 20.77 4.60 2.56
N PHE A 102 20.83 3.49 1.82
CA PHE A 102 22.05 2.69 1.69
C PHE A 102 23.15 3.45 0.94
N THR A 103 22.82 4.07 -0.18
CA THR A 103 23.79 4.81 -1.00
C THR A 103 24.22 6.15 -0.37
N ASP A 104 23.35 6.77 0.45
CA ASP A 104 23.66 8.04 1.13
C ASP A 104 24.74 7.89 2.24
N GLN A 105 25.03 6.67 2.64
CA GLN A 105 26.13 6.38 3.59
C GLN A 105 27.51 6.56 2.91
N LEU A 106 27.60 6.37 1.59
CA LEU A 106 28.87 6.37 0.89
C LEU A 106 29.32 7.81 0.56
N GLU A 107 30.37 8.24 1.25
CA GLU A 107 31.05 9.52 1.02
C GLU A 107 32.13 9.39 -0.04
N LYS A 108 32.45 10.51 -0.72
CA LYS A 108 33.51 10.54 -1.73
C LYS A 108 34.85 10.15 -1.10
N GLY A 109 35.50 9.13 -1.66
CA GLY A 109 36.82 8.66 -1.24
C GLY A 109 36.80 7.62 -0.11
N LYS A 110 35.61 7.20 0.35
CA LYS A 110 35.46 6.08 1.28
C LYS A 110 35.26 4.77 0.52
N GLY A 111 35.68 3.65 1.10
CA GLY A 111 35.42 2.31 0.56
C GLY A 111 34.05 1.78 0.96
N TYR A 112 33.66 0.65 0.39
CA TYR A 112 32.35 0.02 0.64
C TYR A 112 32.22 -0.59 2.04
N GLU A 113 33.32 -0.74 2.77
CA GLU A 113 33.36 -1.27 4.14
C GLU A 113 32.60 -0.43 5.17
N ILE A 114 32.31 0.84 4.85
CA ILE A 114 31.54 1.73 5.71
C ILE A 114 30.03 1.52 5.59
N LEU A 115 29.58 0.76 4.61
CA LEU A 115 28.16 0.55 4.37
C LEU A 115 27.57 -0.35 5.46
N GLU A 116 26.71 0.22 6.27
CA GLU A 116 25.96 -0.48 7.30
C GLU A 116 24.59 -0.91 6.81
N LYS A 117 23.96 -1.81 7.57
CA LYS A 117 22.65 -2.37 7.27
C LYS A 117 21.58 -1.27 7.19
N CYS A 118 20.70 -1.38 6.19
CA CYS A 118 19.50 -0.58 6.07
C CYS A 118 18.28 -1.50 6.08
N VAL A 119 17.28 -1.10 6.85
CA VAL A 119 16.01 -1.81 7.03
C VAL A 119 14.87 -0.87 6.66
N HIS A 120 13.94 -1.34 5.85
CA HIS A 120 12.67 -0.66 5.61
C HIS A 120 11.53 -1.44 6.27
N ILE A 121 10.73 -0.77 7.10
CA ILE A 121 9.56 -1.35 7.76
C ILE A 121 8.32 -0.61 7.25
N GLY A 122 7.49 -1.31 6.47
CA GLY A 122 6.22 -0.79 5.98
C GLY A 122 5.04 -1.33 6.79
N ILE A 123 4.25 -0.44 7.39
CA ILE A 123 2.99 -0.76 8.08
C ILE A 123 1.84 -0.33 7.16
N LEU A 124 1.09 -1.30 6.63
CA LEU A 124 0.10 -1.08 5.58
C LEU A 124 -1.32 -1.32 6.10
N ASP A 125 -2.20 -0.31 5.97
CA ASP A 125 -3.64 -0.48 6.21
C ASP A 125 -4.39 -0.93 4.94
N PHE A 126 -3.70 -1.72 4.10
CA PHE A 126 -4.25 -2.38 2.92
C PHE A 126 -3.50 -3.69 2.66
N ILE A 127 -4.11 -4.55 1.83
CA ILE A 127 -3.49 -5.82 1.42
C ILE A 127 -2.66 -5.58 0.17
N LEU A 128 -1.35 -5.86 0.26
CA LEU A 128 -0.41 -5.78 -0.85
C LEU A 128 -0.27 -7.12 -1.58
N PHE A 129 -0.23 -8.22 -0.81
CA PHE A 129 -0.06 -9.58 -1.32
C PHE A 129 -1.26 -10.46 -0.95
N ASP A 130 -2.33 -10.44 -1.78
CA ASP A 130 -3.59 -11.13 -1.47
C ASP A 130 -3.47 -12.67 -1.50
N ALA A 131 -2.49 -13.21 -2.22
CA ALA A 131 -2.21 -14.66 -2.24
C ALA A 131 -1.63 -15.18 -0.91
N GLU A 132 -0.98 -14.32 -0.12
CA GLU A 132 -0.33 -14.68 1.13
C GLU A 132 -1.25 -14.44 2.33
N LYS A 133 -1.34 -15.44 3.22
CA LYS A 133 -2.18 -15.35 4.43
C LYS A 133 -1.48 -14.68 5.60
N THR A 134 -0.15 -14.65 5.61
CA THR A 134 0.62 -14.02 6.68
C THR A 134 0.41 -12.50 6.70
N PHE A 135 0.28 -11.92 7.89
CA PHE A 135 0.20 -10.45 8.05
C PHE A 135 1.57 -9.78 8.01
N TYR A 136 2.62 -10.57 8.19
CA TYR A 136 4.01 -10.11 8.21
C TYR A 136 4.86 -10.87 7.22
N SER A 137 5.71 -10.16 6.50
CA SER A 137 6.70 -10.73 5.59
C SER A 137 8.03 -9.99 5.73
N CYS A 138 9.12 -10.75 5.68
CA CYS A 138 10.48 -10.23 5.68
C CYS A 138 11.21 -10.67 4.41
N TYR A 139 11.81 -9.72 3.71
CA TYR A 139 12.48 -9.94 2.43
C TYR A 139 13.97 -9.62 2.53
N HIS A 140 14.77 -10.54 1.96
CA HIS A 140 16.23 -10.43 1.83
C HIS A 140 16.64 -10.72 0.40
N MET A 141 17.84 -10.31 0.02
CA MET A 141 18.45 -10.72 -1.25
C MET A 141 18.99 -12.14 -1.13
N ARG A 142 18.40 -13.07 -1.90
CA ARG A 142 18.78 -14.49 -1.90
C ARG A 142 18.97 -14.99 -3.32
N GLU A 143 19.81 -16.03 -3.45
CA GLU A 143 19.95 -16.77 -4.71
C GLU A 143 18.68 -17.60 -4.96
N ASP A 144 18.17 -17.61 -6.21
CA ASP A 144 16.84 -18.11 -6.55
C ASP A 144 16.66 -19.63 -6.38
N THR A 145 17.74 -20.40 -6.49
CA THR A 145 17.68 -21.87 -6.48
C THR A 145 18.00 -22.45 -5.09
N SER A 146 19.11 -22.03 -4.51
CA SER A 146 19.61 -22.54 -3.22
C SER A 146 19.10 -21.74 -2.02
N HIS A 147 18.53 -20.56 -2.28
CA HIS A 147 18.05 -19.61 -1.27
C HIS A 147 19.13 -19.14 -0.27
N HIS A 148 20.42 -19.29 -0.59
CA HIS A 148 21.45 -18.73 0.28
C HIS A 148 21.41 -17.21 0.27
N LEU A 149 21.70 -16.61 1.42
CA LEU A 149 21.72 -15.18 1.61
C LEU A 149 22.86 -14.55 0.84
N TYR A 150 22.58 -13.62 -0.07
CA TYR A 150 23.62 -12.87 -0.80
C TYR A 150 24.27 -11.80 0.09
N THR A 151 23.44 -11.06 0.83
CA THR A 151 23.86 -10.02 1.79
C THR A 151 22.76 -9.79 2.82
N ASP A 152 23.15 -9.46 4.04
CA ASP A 152 22.24 -9.03 5.13
C ASP A 152 22.12 -7.51 5.27
N LYS A 153 22.75 -6.75 4.35
CA LYS A 153 22.79 -5.28 4.41
C LYS A 153 21.48 -4.60 4.03
N LEU A 154 20.56 -5.30 3.35
CA LEU A 154 19.26 -4.77 2.94
C LEU A 154 18.13 -5.70 3.36
N GLU A 155 17.19 -5.16 4.13
CA GLU A 155 15.98 -5.87 4.56
C GLU A 155 14.74 -5.03 4.33
N VAL A 156 13.63 -5.70 3.96
CA VAL A 156 12.30 -5.09 3.85
C VAL A 156 11.33 -5.91 4.70
N HIS A 157 10.67 -5.24 5.65
CA HIS A 157 9.62 -5.81 6.49
C HIS A 157 8.29 -5.18 6.14
N ILE A 158 7.26 -6.00 5.92
CA ILE A 158 5.92 -5.55 5.57
C ILE A 158 4.92 -6.11 6.57
N LEU A 159 4.14 -5.23 7.19
CA LEU A 159 3.01 -5.57 8.06
C LEU A 159 1.72 -5.15 7.35
N GLU A 160 0.84 -6.10 7.04
CA GLU A 160 -0.43 -5.88 6.36
C GLU A 160 -1.58 -5.98 7.37
N LEU A 161 -1.91 -4.89 8.04
CA LEU A 161 -2.86 -4.84 9.17
C LEU A 161 -4.26 -5.43 8.86
N PRO A 162 -4.87 -5.26 7.66
CA PRO A 162 -6.19 -5.83 7.40
C PRO A 162 -6.24 -7.37 7.44
N LYS A 163 -5.10 -8.06 7.31
CA LYS A 163 -5.03 -9.52 7.42
C LYS A 163 -5.30 -10.01 8.85
N LEU A 164 -5.06 -9.16 9.87
CA LEU A 164 -5.35 -9.48 11.28
C LEU A 164 -6.84 -9.82 11.49
N ASN A 165 -7.73 -9.20 10.72
CA ASN A 165 -9.17 -9.43 10.80
C ASN A 165 -9.65 -10.65 9.95
N ARG A 166 -8.77 -11.19 9.09
CA ARG A 166 -9.13 -12.29 8.18
C ARG A 166 -8.67 -13.66 8.67
N TYR A 167 -7.58 -13.70 9.45
CA TYR A 167 -6.90 -14.93 9.83
C TYR A 167 -6.53 -14.92 11.30
N GLN A 168 -6.31 -16.11 11.86
CA GLN A 168 -5.79 -16.29 13.22
C GLN A 168 -4.29 -16.58 13.15
N TYR A 169 -3.54 -16.00 14.09
CA TYR A 169 -2.10 -16.15 14.17
C TYR A 169 -1.68 -16.55 15.57
N PRO A 170 -0.53 -17.27 15.73
CA PRO A 170 0.06 -17.53 17.04
C PRO A 170 0.38 -16.21 17.73
N GLU A 171 0.20 -16.16 19.05
CA GLU A 171 0.55 -14.99 19.87
C GLU A 171 2.06 -14.77 19.83
N THR A 172 2.47 -13.56 19.42
CA THR A 172 3.85 -13.09 19.37
C THR A 172 3.89 -11.61 19.73
N GLU A 173 5.05 -11.11 20.14
CA GLU A 173 5.27 -9.67 20.40
C GLU A 173 4.91 -8.84 19.15
N LEU A 174 5.34 -9.28 17.97
CA LEU A 174 5.01 -8.60 16.72
C LEU A 174 3.51 -8.58 16.43
N LEU A 175 2.79 -9.69 16.71
CA LEU A 175 1.33 -9.71 16.56
C LEU A 175 0.65 -8.71 17.52
N ASN A 176 1.13 -8.59 18.75
CA ASN A 176 0.60 -7.64 19.71
C ASN A 176 0.84 -6.20 19.26
N TRP A 177 2.01 -5.88 18.72
CA TRP A 177 2.29 -4.58 18.12
C TRP A 177 1.42 -4.31 16.89
N ALA A 178 1.23 -5.29 16.01
CA ALA A 178 0.35 -5.14 14.84
C ALA A 178 -1.12 -4.92 15.26
N LYS A 179 -1.61 -5.64 16.28
CA LYS A 179 -2.92 -5.41 16.89
C LYS A 179 -3.02 -4.00 17.49
N PHE A 180 -1.99 -3.55 18.24
CA PHE A 180 -1.93 -2.20 18.81
C PHE A 180 -2.04 -1.12 17.72
N MET A 181 -1.29 -1.25 16.61
CA MET A 181 -1.36 -0.31 15.49
C MET A 181 -2.73 -0.29 14.82
N ASN A 182 -3.46 -1.41 14.84
CA ASN A 182 -4.78 -1.55 14.20
C ASN A 182 -5.96 -1.27 15.14
N ALA A 183 -5.74 -1.11 16.46
CA ALA A 183 -6.78 -0.89 17.45
C ALA A 183 -7.44 0.49 17.32
N GLU A 184 -8.73 0.56 17.66
CA GLU A 184 -9.54 1.77 17.59
C GLU A 184 -10.28 2.07 18.90
N ARG A 185 -10.41 1.07 19.81
CA ARG A 185 -11.16 1.19 21.05
C ARG A 185 -10.23 1.09 22.25
N GLN A 186 -10.56 1.82 23.30
CA GLN A 186 -9.78 1.91 24.52
C GLN A 186 -9.53 0.53 25.16
N GLU A 187 -10.57 -0.32 25.19
CA GLU A 187 -10.49 -1.67 25.80
C GLU A 187 -9.49 -2.57 25.09
N GLU A 188 -9.32 -2.39 23.76
CA GLU A 188 -8.33 -3.16 22.98
C GLU A 188 -6.90 -2.81 23.39
N PHE A 189 -6.62 -1.53 23.62
CA PHE A 189 -5.32 -1.07 24.08
C PHE A 189 -5.01 -1.54 25.53
N GLU A 190 -6.01 -1.50 26.41
CA GLU A 190 -5.88 -1.93 27.80
C GLU A 190 -5.53 -3.43 27.88
N GLU A 191 -6.26 -4.27 27.13
CA GLU A 191 -6.00 -5.72 27.07
C GLU A 191 -4.57 -6.04 26.60
N MET A 192 -4.04 -5.29 25.63
CA MET A 192 -2.68 -5.50 25.11
C MET A 192 -1.61 -4.96 26.07
N ALA A 193 -1.88 -3.82 26.71
CA ALA A 193 -0.98 -3.20 27.68
C ALA A 193 -0.72 -4.09 28.91
N GLU A 194 -1.70 -4.89 29.34
CA GLU A 194 -1.53 -5.84 30.43
C GLU A 194 -0.53 -6.97 30.13
N LYS A 195 -0.24 -7.23 28.85
CA LYS A 195 0.57 -8.37 28.42
C LYS A 195 2.03 -8.01 28.10
N ASP A 196 2.31 -6.74 27.78
CA ASP A 196 3.62 -6.28 27.32
C ASP A 196 3.94 -4.89 27.84
N LYS A 197 5.05 -4.76 28.57
CA LYS A 197 5.49 -3.50 29.19
C LYS A 197 5.78 -2.37 28.17
N TYR A 198 6.20 -2.73 26.95
CA TYR A 198 6.46 -1.73 25.89
C TYR A 198 5.16 -1.27 25.25
N ILE A 199 4.17 -2.15 25.12
CA ILE A 199 2.82 -1.79 24.69
C ILE A 199 2.11 -0.98 25.79
N GLU A 200 2.30 -1.32 27.09
CA GLU A 200 1.83 -0.50 28.18
C GLU A 200 2.37 0.93 28.07
N LYS A 201 3.68 1.06 27.78
CA LYS A 201 4.33 2.36 27.58
C LYS A 201 3.77 3.10 26.38
N ALA A 202 3.54 2.40 25.26
CA ALA A 202 2.92 2.95 24.06
C ALA A 202 1.49 3.44 24.35
N TYR A 203 0.71 2.69 25.13
CA TYR A 203 -0.64 3.09 25.50
C TYR A 203 -0.64 4.31 26.44
N GLU A 204 0.29 4.40 27.39
CA GLU A 204 0.47 5.61 28.21
C GLU A 204 0.80 6.83 27.35
N ALA A 205 1.74 6.69 26.41
CA ALA A 205 2.08 7.74 25.45
C ALA A 205 0.86 8.14 24.61
N LEU A 206 0.11 7.18 24.10
CA LEU A 206 -1.11 7.40 23.31
C LEU A 206 -2.18 8.17 24.09
N LYS A 207 -2.41 7.83 25.36
CA LYS A 207 -3.32 8.58 26.23
C LYS A 207 -2.88 10.04 26.42
N ASN A 208 -1.58 10.27 26.63
CA ASN A 208 -1.04 11.61 26.81
C ASN A 208 -1.16 12.44 25.54
N ILE A 209 -0.85 11.87 24.36
CA ILE A 209 -1.01 12.53 23.06
C ILE A 209 -2.48 12.86 22.82
N SER A 210 -3.38 11.92 23.12
CA SER A 210 -4.84 12.07 22.91
C SER A 210 -5.46 13.11 23.82
N ALA A 211 -4.88 13.37 25.00
CA ALA A 211 -5.32 14.36 25.95
C ALA A 211 -4.82 15.79 25.65
N ASP A 212 -3.84 15.94 24.76
CA ASP A 212 -3.26 17.23 24.38
C ASP A 212 -4.12 17.91 23.31
N ASP A 213 -4.63 19.11 23.62
CA ASP A 213 -5.56 19.84 22.73
C ASP A 213 -4.90 20.25 21.39
N GLU A 214 -3.61 20.62 21.36
CA GLU A 214 -2.91 21.01 20.13
C GLU A 214 -2.68 19.79 19.24
N LYS A 215 -2.20 18.70 19.84
CA LYS A 215 -1.99 17.42 19.13
C LYS A 215 -3.29 16.84 18.61
N ARG A 216 -4.39 16.99 19.35
CA ARG A 216 -5.72 16.58 18.90
C ARG A 216 -6.19 17.37 17.68
N LEU A 217 -5.96 18.67 17.64
CA LEU A 217 -6.29 19.50 16.47
C LEU A 217 -5.48 19.07 15.24
N GLU A 218 -4.20 18.80 15.40
CA GLU A 218 -3.36 18.33 14.30
C GLU A 218 -3.79 16.94 13.80
N TYR A 219 -4.07 16.01 14.72
CA TYR A 219 -4.63 14.70 14.39
C TYR A 219 -5.94 14.81 13.60
N GLU A 220 -6.91 15.62 14.10
CA GLU A 220 -8.20 15.82 13.44
C GLU A 220 -8.03 16.42 12.03
N ALA A 221 -7.06 17.33 11.83
CA ALA A 221 -6.74 17.91 10.52
C ALA A 221 -6.16 16.84 9.56
N ARG A 222 -5.24 15.99 10.04
CA ARG A 222 -4.66 14.89 9.26
C ARG A 222 -5.71 13.84 8.89
N GLU A 223 -6.55 13.45 9.84
CA GLU A 223 -7.64 12.52 9.60
C GLU A 223 -8.65 13.05 8.59
N LYS A 224 -8.97 14.34 8.66
CA LYS A 224 -9.83 15.00 7.67
C LYS A 224 -9.19 14.97 6.29
N ALA A 225 -7.91 15.37 6.17
CA ALA A 225 -7.19 15.35 4.90
C ALA A 225 -7.16 13.95 4.26
N LEU A 226 -6.96 12.91 5.08
CA LEU A 226 -6.99 11.51 4.63
C LEU A 226 -8.39 11.10 4.12
N ARG A 227 -9.46 11.46 4.85
CA ARG A 227 -10.85 11.20 4.41
C ARG A 227 -11.16 11.91 3.09
N ASP A 228 -10.78 13.18 2.97
CA ASP A 228 -11.00 13.98 1.77
C ASP A 228 -10.22 13.38 0.57
N HIS A 229 -8.98 12.96 0.77
CA HIS A 229 -8.17 12.28 -0.24
C HIS A 229 -8.82 10.98 -0.70
N ASN A 230 -9.22 10.12 0.23
CA ASN A 230 -9.85 8.83 -0.09
C ASN A 230 -11.18 9.02 -0.82
N TYR A 231 -11.96 10.03 -0.45
CA TYR A 231 -13.19 10.39 -1.15
C TYR A 231 -12.93 10.82 -2.59
N LEU A 232 -11.95 11.70 -2.81
CA LEU A 232 -11.57 12.15 -4.16
C LEU A 232 -11.06 11.00 -5.02
N MET A 233 -10.22 10.12 -4.47
CA MET A 233 -9.70 8.94 -5.18
C MET A 233 -10.84 8.01 -5.60
N LYS A 234 -11.79 7.72 -4.69
CA LYS A 234 -12.96 6.90 -4.99
C LYS A 234 -13.84 7.53 -6.06
N SER A 235 -14.13 8.83 -5.94
CA SER A 235 -14.95 9.57 -6.91
C SER A 235 -14.32 9.58 -8.30
N ASN A 236 -12.99 9.81 -8.39
CA ASN A 236 -12.26 9.78 -9.66
C ASN A 236 -12.25 8.38 -10.28
N TRP A 237 -12.09 7.33 -9.47
CA TRP A 237 -12.16 5.94 -9.91
C TRP A 237 -13.54 5.62 -10.51
N GLU A 238 -14.63 5.96 -9.81
CA GLU A 238 -16.00 5.72 -10.26
C GLU A 238 -16.30 6.48 -11.56
N ALA A 239 -15.87 7.75 -11.65
CA ALA A 239 -16.00 8.56 -12.85
C ALA A 239 -15.21 7.98 -14.04
N GLY A 240 -13.98 7.51 -13.81
CA GLY A 240 -13.14 6.86 -14.82
C GLY A 240 -13.75 5.56 -15.31
N LEU A 241 -14.30 4.73 -14.42
CA LEU A 241 -14.97 3.48 -14.77
C LEU A 241 -16.20 3.72 -15.63
N GLU A 242 -17.04 4.69 -15.28
CA GLU A 242 -18.25 5.06 -16.04
C GLU A 242 -17.88 5.64 -17.40
N ALA A 243 -16.86 6.49 -17.49
CA ALA A 243 -16.37 7.02 -18.76
C ALA A 243 -15.83 5.89 -19.67
N GLY A 244 -15.06 4.95 -19.11
CA GLY A 244 -14.55 3.79 -19.82
C GLY A 244 -15.66 2.87 -20.33
N ARG A 245 -16.70 2.62 -19.52
CA ARG A 245 -17.88 1.84 -19.89
C ARG A 245 -18.61 2.48 -21.09
N LYS A 246 -18.89 3.80 -21.02
CA LYS A 246 -19.56 4.53 -22.12
C LYS A 246 -18.74 4.55 -23.41
N ALA A 247 -17.42 4.73 -23.28
CA ALA A 247 -16.53 4.70 -24.45
C ALA A 247 -16.49 3.29 -25.09
N GLY A 248 -16.38 2.24 -24.26
CA GLY A 248 -16.41 0.85 -24.73
C GLY A 248 -17.71 0.47 -25.42
N GLU A 249 -18.86 0.89 -24.87
CA GLU A 249 -20.18 0.68 -25.48
C GLU A 249 -20.27 1.37 -26.85
N LYS A 250 -19.85 2.63 -26.95
CA LYS A 250 -19.85 3.38 -28.22
C LYS A 250 -18.98 2.71 -29.30
N ILE A 251 -17.78 2.27 -28.90
CA ILE A 251 -16.85 1.55 -29.80
C ILE A 251 -17.47 0.21 -30.23
N GLY A 252 -18.08 -0.53 -29.29
CA GLY A 252 -18.72 -1.80 -29.54
C GLY A 252 -19.87 -1.67 -30.57
N ILE A 253 -20.74 -0.66 -30.39
CA ILE A 253 -21.85 -0.36 -31.35
C ILE A 253 -21.28 -0.01 -32.71
N SER A 254 -20.28 0.88 -32.80
CA SER A 254 -19.67 1.28 -34.08
C SER A 254 -19.04 0.10 -34.83
N LYS A 255 -18.26 -0.74 -34.11
CA LYS A 255 -17.66 -1.95 -34.69
C LYS A 255 -18.72 -2.97 -35.12
N GLY A 256 -19.78 -3.14 -34.30
CA GLY A 256 -20.89 -4.04 -34.64
C GLY A 256 -21.63 -3.61 -35.90
N MET A 257 -21.87 -2.30 -36.10
CA MET A 257 -22.46 -1.74 -37.33
C MET A 257 -21.57 -1.99 -38.55
N GLU A 258 -20.28 -1.66 -38.44
CA GLU A 258 -19.30 -1.86 -39.52
C GLU A 258 -19.20 -3.33 -39.95
N GLN A 259 -19.14 -4.25 -38.97
CA GLN A 259 -19.14 -5.68 -39.24
C GLN A 259 -20.44 -6.16 -39.88
N GLY A 260 -21.58 -5.63 -39.41
CA GLY A 260 -22.90 -5.93 -40.00
C GLY A 260 -22.99 -5.49 -41.44
N GLU A 261 -22.60 -4.24 -41.76
CA GLU A 261 -22.56 -3.71 -43.11
C GLU A 261 -21.63 -4.51 -44.01
N SER A 262 -20.43 -4.81 -43.56
CA SER A 262 -19.44 -5.62 -44.27
C SER A 262 -20.00 -7.02 -44.62
N ARG A 263 -20.70 -7.64 -43.66
CA ARG A 263 -21.31 -8.96 -43.81
C ARG A 263 -22.45 -8.94 -44.86
N VAL A 264 -23.30 -7.90 -44.84
CA VAL A 264 -24.36 -7.72 -45.84
C VAL A 264 -23.78 -7.46 -47.24
N ASN A 265 -22.78 -6.56 -47.33
CA ASN A 265 -22.11 -6.27 -48.59
C ASN A 265 -21.46 -7.53 -49.20
N ARG A 266 -20.84 -8.37 -48.36
CA ARG A 266 -20.27 -9.65 -48.82
C ARG A 266 -21.34 -10.63 -49.28
N LEU A 267 -22.51 -10.69 -48.60
CA LEU A 267 -23.63 -11.48 -49.04
C LEU A 267 -24.11 -11.05 -50.43
N VAL A 268 -24.30 -9.74 -50.66
CA VAL A 268 -24.72 -9.20 -51.97
C VAL A 268 -23.73 -9.57 -53.08
N GLN A 269 -22.40 -9.44 -52.80
CA GLN A 269 -21.38 -9.85 -53.78
C GLN A 269 -21.46 -11.34 -54.11
N ILE A 270 -21.69 -12.20 -53.13
CA ILE A 270 -21.86 -13.65 -53.36
C ILE A 270 -23.10 -13.95 -54.19
N LEU A 271 -24.23 -13.30 -53.92
CA LEU A 271 -25.46 -13.48 -54.70
C LEU A 271 -25.25 -13.05 -56.16
N ILE A 272 -24.60 -11.93 -56.43
CA ILE A 272 -24.24 -11.49 -57.77
C ILE A 272 -23.35 -12.53 -58.47
N ALA A 273 -22.30 -12.99 -57.82
CA ALA A 273 -21.35 -13.95 -58.36
C ALA A 273 -22.01 -15.31 -58.70
N ASN A 274 -23.08 -15.69 -58.00
CA ASN A 274 -23.83 -16.93 -58.23
C ASN A 274 -25.06 -16.75 -59.12
N SER A 275 -25.21 -15.59 -59.79
CA SER A 275 -26.36 -15.26 -60.67
C SER A 275 -27.71 -15.30 -59.93
N ARG A 276 -27.76 -15.03 -58.64
CA ARG A 276 -28.95 -15.00 -57.78
C ARG A 276 -29.36 -13.54 -57.45
N THR A 277 -29.29 -12.66 -58.39
CA THR A 277 -29.57 -11.22 -58.23
C THR A 277 -31.01 -10.91 -57.87
N ASP A 278 -31.97 -11.78 -58.29
CA ASP A 278 -33.40 -11.73 -57.96
C ASP A 278 -33.68 -11.91 -56.47
N GLU A 279 -32.74 -12.47 -55.72
CA GLU A 279 -32.85 -12.66 -54.28
C GLU A 279 -32.34 -11.47 -53.47
N ILE A 280 -31.63 -10.50 -54.05
CA ILE A 280 -30.99 -9.38 -53.33
C ILE A 280 -32.02 -8.52 -52.60
N GLU A 281 -33.12 -8.16 -53.25
CA GLU A 281 -34.18 -7.34 -52.65
C GLU A 281 -34.75 -7.99 -51.39
N ARG A 282 -35.02 -9.29 -51.47
CA ARG A 282 -35.51 -10.07 -50.31
C ARG A 282 -34.43 -10.25 -49.25
N ALA A 283 -33.18 -10.47 -49.63
CA ALA A 283 -32.08 -10.63 -48.69
C ALA A 283 -31.81 -9.36 -47.87
N VAL A 284 -32.11 -8.16 -48.41
CA VAL A 284 -31.92 -6.89 -47.68
C VAL A 284 -33.17 -6.52 -46.88
N SER A 285 -34.38 -6.85 -47.32
CA SER A 285 -35.64 -6.47 -46.68
C SER A 285 -36.17 -7.49 -45.65
N ASP A 286 -35.86 -8.78 -45.77
CA ASP A 286 -36.31 -9.87 -44.91
C ASP A 286 -35.12 -10.42 -44.07
N LYS A 287 -35.07 -10.04 -42.82
CA LYS A 287 -34.01 -10.48 -41.89
C LYS A 287 -33.96 -11.99 -41.65
N VAL A 288 -35.12 -12.67 -41.71
CA VAL A 288 -35.16 -14.13 -41.54
C VAL A 288 -34.51 -14.80 -42.73
N TYR A 289 -34.84 -14.33 -43.94
CA TYR A 289 -34.24 -14.79 -45.16
C TYR A 289 -32.76 -14.45 -45.26
N GLN A 290 -32.38 -13.26 -44.88
CA GLN A 290 -30.97 -12.84 -44.76
C GLN A 290 -30.15 -13.77 -43.88
N ASN A 291 -30.67 -14.11 -42.69
CA ASN A 291 -29.99 -15.03 -41.77
C ASN A 291 -29.86 -16.44 -42.35
N LYS A 292 -30.86 -16.91 -43.11
CA LYS A 292 -30.77 -18.19 -43.82
C LYS A 292 -29.63 -18.19 -44.82
N LEU A 293 -29.47 -17.09 -45.57
CA LEU A 293 -28.39 -16.94 -46.55
C LEU A 293 -27.04 -16.81 -45.89
N PHE A 294 -26.95 -16.14 -44.75
CA PHE A 294 -25.72 -16.08 -43.96
C PHE A 294 -25.24 -17.47 -43.49
N MET A 295 -26.18 -18.36 -43.10
CA MET A 295 -25.85 -19.75 -42.77
C MET A 295 -25.44 -20.54 -44.01
N GLU A 296 -26.15 -20.38 -45.14
CA GLU A 296 -25.89 -21.04 -46.43
C GLU A 296 -24.46 -20.75 -46.91
N PHE A 297 -24.05 -19.46 -46.86
CA PHE A 297 -22.75 -19.00 -47.37
C PHE A 297 -21.67 -18.92 -46.30
N LYS A 298 -21.95 -19.34 -45.07
CA LYS A 298 -20.99 -19.31 -43.89
C LYS A 298 -20.38 -17.92 -43.68
N LEU A 299 -21.20 -16.90 -43.73
CA LEU A 299 -20.83 -15.51 -43.46
C LEU A 299 -20.97 -15.12 -42.00
#